data_a7152a4e59d128aaabf6d8610c6603cc
#
_entry.id   a7152a4e59d128aaabf6d8610c6603cc
#
_cell.length_a   1.000
_cell.length_b   1.000
_cell.length_c   1.000
_cell.angle_alpha   90.00
_cell.angle_beta   90.00
_cell.angle_gamma   90.00
#
_symmetry.space_group_name_H-M   'P 1'
#
loop_
_entity.id
_entity.type
_entity.pdbx_description
1 polymer ?
#
loop_
_entity_poly.entity_id
_entity_poly.type
_entity_poly.pdbx_seq_one_letter_code
_entity_poly.pdbx_strand_id
1 'polypeptide(L)'
;MVHQYKLNGYNIILDTASGSVHTVDEVAYDIIGMYKTHTPDEIVEEIMKKYGHLDDVNESEILECLEDIRSLEEAGKLFSVDEYEGLATNFKNNSKVVKALCLHVAHTCNLNCSYCFASQGKYQGDRALMSFEVGKRALDFIMENSGTRRNLEVDFFGGEPSLNFDVVKRLVEYARSVEGERGKNFRFTYTTNGMILTDEMIEFLNKECHNVVLSLDGRKEVNDHFRVDYTGKGSYDTIVPNFKKLVESRGGKGYYVRGTYTHNNVDFTNDIFHMADLGFTELSMEPVVCPPGDPYALTEEDLPKLFEQYEILAKEMIKRKSEGRPFTFYHYMLDLKHGPCIYKRITGCGSGTEYMAVTPWGDLYPCHQFVGDEKYLLGNIFDGVKNTAVQDEFRSCNAYSREECRDCWARLYCSGGCAANSYHATGSIGGVYKYGCELFKKRIECAVMLNIADTEE
;
A
#
# COMPACT_ATOMS: atom_id res chain seq x y z
N MET A 1 -1.31 8.64 -21.92
CA MET A 1 -2.11 7.38 -22.07
C MET A 1 -3.45 7.58 -21.40
N VAL A 2 -4.54 7.18 -22.06
CA VAL A 2 -5.92 7.27 -21.51
C VAL A 2 -6.38 5.87 -21.16
N HIS A 3 -6.93 5.70 -19.95
CA HIS A 3 -7.57 4.48 -19.48
C HIS A 3 -9.07 4.71 -19.35
N GLN A 4 -9.85 3.94 -20.11
CA GLN A 4 -11.31 4.02 -20.14
C GLN A 4 -11.90 2.77 -19.50
N TYR A 5 -12.88 2.95 -18.61
CA TYR A 5 -13.61 1.84 -17.99
C TYR A 5 -14.96 2.27 -17.47
N LYS A 6 -15.84 1.30 -17.25
CA LYS A 6 -17.18 1.52 -16.69
C LYS A 6 -17.29 0.86 -15.32
N LEU A 7 -17.74 1.59 -14.33
CA LEU A 7 -17.87 1.08 -12.98
C LEU A 7 -19.01 1.80 -12.25
N ASN A 8 -19.91 1.02 -11.65
CA ASN A 8 -21.00 1.52 -10.80
C ASN A 8 -21.89 2.60 -11.47
N GLY A 9 -22.12 2.46 -12.78
CA GLY A 9 -22.94 3.40 -13.57
C GLY A 9 -22.18 4.60 -14.13
N TYR A 10 -20.90 4.76 -13.81
CA TYR A 10 -20.05 5.80 -14.38
C TYR A 10 -19.28 5.30 -15.61
N ASN A 11 -19.22 6.12 -16.65
CA ASN A 11 -18.25 5.98 -17.73
C ASN A 11 -17.05 6.85 -17.40
N ILE A 12 -15.91 6.26 -17.09
CA ILE A 12 -14.75 6.94 -16.50
C ILE A 12 -13.61 6.98 -17.51
N ILE A 13 -13.06 8.16 -17.68
CA ILE A 13 -11.89 8.44 -18.51
C ILE A 13 -10.78 8.96 -17.59
N LEU A 14 -9.71 8.22 -17.46
CA LEU A 14 -8.52 8.62 -16.70
C LEU A 14 -7.37 8.92 -17.64
N ASP A 15 -6.94 10.18 -17.72
CA ASP A 15 -5.67 10.52 -18.33
C ASP A 15 -4.53 10.30 -17.32
N THR A 16 -3.73 9.28 -17.58
CA THR A 16 -2.81 8.74 -16.58
C THR A 16 -1.56 9.58 -16.36
N ALA A 17 -1.17 10.42 -17.32
CA ALA A 17 0.00 11.27 -17.20
C ALA A 17 -0.34 12.60 -16.50
N SER A 18 -1.46 13.24 -16.86
CA SER A 18 -1.94 14.44 -16.17
C SER A 18 -2.61 14.14 -14.82
N GLY A 19 -3.22 12.95 -14.67
CA GLY A 19 -4.05 12.59 -13.54
C GLY A 19 -5.47 13.15 -13.64
N SER A 20 -5.88 13.71 -14.78
CA SER A 20 -7.23 14.21 -15.00
C SER A 20 -8.22 13.07 -15.09
N VAL A 21 -9.39 13.23 -14.48
CA VAL A 21 -10.48 12.28 -14.49
C VAL A 21 -11.72 12.97 -15.06
N HIS A 22 -12.37 12.33 -16.01
CA HIS A 22 -13.59 12.81 -16.63
C HIS A 22 -14.67 11.73 -16.52
N THR A 23 -15.89 12.14 -16.22
CA THR A 23 -17.11 11.34 -16.34
C THR A 23 -17.87 11.81 -17.55
N VAL A 24 -18.31 10.90 -18.40
CA VAL A 24 -18.93 11.19 -19.68
C VAL A 24 -20.14 10.29 -19.91
N ASP A 25 -21.01 10.68 -20.84
CA ASP A 25 -22.07 9.82 -21.33
C ASP A 25 -21.55 8.69 -22.23
N GLU A 26 -22.42 7.82 -22.68
CA GLU A 26 -22.08 6.67 -23.54
C GLU A 26 -21.51 7.10 -24.90
N VAL A 27 -22.04 8.20 -25.46
CA VAL A 27 -21.63 8.69 -26.78
C VAL A 27 -20.22 9.25 -26.74
N ALA A 28 -19.98 10.17 -25.80
CA ALA A 28 -18.64 10.75 -25.59
C ALA A 28 -17.61 9.68 -25.19
N TYR A 29 -18.02 8.65 -24.42
CA TYR A 29 -17.15 7.52 -24.09
C TYR A 29 -16.66 6.79 -25.34
N ASP A 30 -17.54 6.48 -26.27
CA ASP A 30 -17.18 5.81 -27.53
C ASP A 30 -16.35 6.73 -28.46
N ILE A 31 -16.72 8.02 -28.55
CA ILE A 31 -15.96 9.01 -29.34
C ILE A 31 -14.50 9.10 -28.83
N ILE A 32 -14.29 9.22 -27.53
CA ILE A 32 -12.96 9.27 -26.93
C ILE A 32 -12.16 7.99 -27.26
N GLY A 33 -12.83 6.82 -27.24
CA GLY A 33 -12.18 5.54 -27.58
C GLY A 33 -11.67 5.48 -29.02
N MET A 34 -12.33 6.18 -29.95
CA MET A 34 -11.98 6.22 -31.37
C MET A 34 -11.05 7.38 -31.74
N TYR A 35 -11.01 8.44 -30.93
CA TYR A 35 -10.39 9.73 -31.25
C TYR A 35 -8.97 9.66 -31.81
N LYS A 36 -8.12 8.74 -31.32
CA LYS A 36 -6.72 8.61 -31.76
C LYS A 36 -6.50 7.62 -32.91
N THR A 37 -7.53 6.89 -33.30
CA THR A 37 -7.42 5.79 -34.28
C THR A 37 -8.28 5.97 -35.52
N HIS A 38 -9.25 6.87 -35.49
CA HIS A 38 -10.19 7.14 -36.60
C HIS A 38 -10.14 8.62 -36.99
N THR A 39 -10.52 8.89 -38.24
CA THR A 39 -10.75 10.27 -38.70
C THR A 39 -12.08 10.82 -38.16
N PRO A 40 -12.26 12.14 -38.09
CA PRO A 40 -13.54 12.73 -37.67
C PRO A 40 -14.76 12.19 -38.46
N ASP A 41 -14.63 12.03 -39.78
CA ASP A 41 -15.71 11.53 -40.62
C ASP A 41 -16.06 10.07 -40.27
N GLU A 42 -15.07 9.22 -40.05
CA GLU A 42 -15.26 7.82 -39.62
C GLU A 42 -15.95 7.76 -38.23
N ILE A 43 -15.58 8.65 -37.31
CA ILE A 43 -16.19 8.73 -35.98
C ILE A 43 -17.65 9.12 -36.12
N VAL A 44 -17.97 10.17 -36.92
CA VAL A 44 -19.35 10.60 -37.18
C VAL A 44 -20.17 9.45 -37.76
N GLU A 45 -19.65 8.73 -38.77
CA GLU A 45 -20.35 7.60 -39.38
C GLU A 45 -20.66 6.47 -38.38
N GLU A 46 -19.66 6.06 -37.58
CA GLU A 46 -19.84 4.97 -36.60
C GLU A 46 -20.76 5.37 -35.45
N ILE A 47 -20.64 6.60 -34.93
CA ILE A 47 -21.50 7.10 -33.86
C ILE A 47 -22.95 7.29 -34.34
N MET A 48 -23.17 7.88 -35.52
CA MET A 48 -24.52 8.00 -36.11
C MET A 48 -25.15 6.64 -36.37
N LYS A 49 -24.39 5.66 -36.81
CA LYS A 49 -24.85 4.29 -36.99
C LYS A 49 -25.30 3.65 -35.67
N LYS A 50 -24.58 3.89 -34.58
CA LYS A 50 -24.84 3.30 -33.25
C LYS A 50 -25.94 4.06 -32.50
N TYR A 51 -25.87 5.38 -32.49
CA TYR A 51 -26.66 6.26 -31.61
C TYR A 51 -27.59 7.23 -32.34
N GLY A 52 -27.59 7.31 -33.69
CA GLY A 52 -28.39 8.25 -34.46
C GLY A 52 -29.93 8.04 -34.38
N HIS A 53 -30.35 7.04 -33.57
CA HIS A 53 -31.75 6.85 -33.21
C HIS A 53 -32.17 7.64 -31.96
N LEU A 54 -31.24 8.25 -31.25
CA LEU A 54 -31.48 9.10 -30.10
C LEU A 54 -31.71 10.55 -30.58
N ASP A 55 -32.69 11.23 -29.98
CA ASP A 55 -33.13 12.57 -30.41
C ASP A 55 -32.03 13.65 -30.19
N ASP A 56 -31.13 13.43 -29.26
CA ASP A 56 -30.01 14.31 -28.87
C ASP A 56 -28.70 13.95 -29.52
N VAL A 57 -28.64 13.00 -30.48
CA VAL A 57 -27.44 12.62 -31.20
C VAL A 57 -27.56 12.95 -32.68
N ASN A 58 -26.75 13.90 -33.12
CA ASN A 58 -26.66 14.32 -34.51
C ASN A 58 -25.22 14.66 -34.86
N GLU A 59 -24.90 14.86 -36.15
CA GLU A 59 -23.55 15.16 -36.64
C GLU A 59 -22.95 16.41 -35.98
N SER A 60 -23.76 17.45 -35.74
CA SER A 60 -23.28 18.70 -35.10
C SER A 60 -22.81 18.47 -33.67
N GLU A 61 -23.58 17.71 -32.87
CA GLU A 61 -23.23 17.36 -31.49
C GLU A 61 -21.97 16.48 -31.42
N ILE A 62 -21.80 15.57 -32.37
CA ILE A 62 -20.60 14.72 -32.46
C ILE A 62 -19.36 15.59 -32.77
N LEU A 63 -19.48 16.54 -33.72
CA LEU A 63 -18.38 17.45 -34.06
C LEU A 63 -18.05 18.40 -32.90
N GLU A 64 -19.05 18.87 -32.15
CA GLU A 64 -18.82 19.68 -30.93
C GLU A 64 -18.07 18.87 -29.87
N CYS A 65 -18.45 17.61 -29.63
CA CYS A 65 -17.76 16.70 -28.72
C CYS A 65 -16.27 16.49 -29.15
N LEU A 66 -16.02 16.33 -30.46
CA LEU A 66 -14.64 16.22 -30.97
C LEU A 66 -13.83 17.49 -30.73
N GLU A 67 -14.45 18.69 -30.82
CA GLU A 67 -13.79 19.96 -30.52
C GLU A 67 -13.49 20.10 -29.02
N ASP A 68 -14.41 19.67 -28.14
CA ASP A 68 -14.20 19.62 -26.70
C ASP A 68 -13.03 18.68 -26.35
N ILE A 69 -12.98 17.50 -26.96
CA ILE A 69 -11.88 16.55 -26.79
C ILE A 69 -10.54 17.19 -27.20
N ARG A 70 -10.52 17.90 -28.36
CA ARG A 70 -9.33 18.62 -28.82
C ARG A 70 -8.90 19.70 -27.84
N SER A 71 -9.86 20.45 -27.32
CA SER A 71 -9.61 21.50 -26.32
C SER A 71 -9.00 20.93 -25.02
N LEU A 72 -9.47 19.77 -24.57
CA LEU A 72 -8.91 19.07 -23.43
C LEU A 72 -7.49 18.53 -23.71
N GLU A 73 -7.24 18.06 -24.94
CA GLU A 73 -5.90 17.63 -25.36
C GLU A 73 -4.92 18.80 -25.38
N GLU A 74 -5.30 19.94 -25.99
CA GLU A 74 -4.49 21.16 -26.02
C GLU A 74 -4.22 21.71 -24.61
N ALA A 75 -5.17 21.55 -23.69
CA ALA A 75 -5.01 21.91 -22.27
C ALA A 75 -4.18 20.91 -21.47
N GLY A 76 -3.71 19.79 -22.08
CA GLY A 76 -2.96 18.73 -21.40
C GLY A 76 -3.76 17.97 -20.35
N LYS A 77 -5.09 17.86 -20.52
CA LYS A 77 -6.00 17.15 -19.59
C LYS A 77 -6.56 15.85 -20.16
N LEU A 78 -6.32 15.60 -21.45
CA LEU A 78 -6.69 14.35 -22.11
C LEU A 78 -5.62 14.05 -23.16
N PHE A 79 -5.27 12.77 -23.35
CA PHE A 79 -4.17 12.32 -24.22
C PHE A 79 -2.82 13.02 -23.96
N SER A 80 -2.58 13.40 -22.71
CA SER A 80 -1.37 14.13 -22.31
C SER A 80 -0.10 13.27 -22.52
N VAL A 81 1.02 13.96 -22.77
CA VAL A 81 2.33 13.34 -22.93
C VAL A 81 2.93 13.05 -21.55
N ASP A 82 3.54 11.87 -21.41
CA ASP A 82 4.30 11.54 -20.20
C ASP A 82 5.70 12.17 -20.28
N GLU A 83 5.90 13.24 -19.51
CA GLU A 83 7.17 13.99 -19.43
C GLU A 83 8.11 13.43 -18.35
N TYR A 84 7.69 12.41 -17.58
CA TYR A 84 8.41 11.95 -16.39
C TYR A 84 9.46 10.89 -16.66
N GLU A 85 9.42 10.21 -17.81
CA GLU A 85 10.38 9.15 -18.14
C GLU A 85 11.82 9.65 -18.12
N GLY A 86 12.07 10.83 -18.71
CA GLY A 86 13.39 11.46 -18.73
C GLY A 86 13.89 11.88 -17.33
N LEU A 87 12.98 12.11 -16.39
CA LEU A 87 13.31 12.46 -14.99
C LEU A 87 13.58 11.23 -14.13
N ALA A 88 13.01 10.07 -14.48
CA ALA A 88 13.05 8.85 -13.67
C ALA A 88 14.48 8.35 -13.40
N THR A 89 15.38 8.50 -14.36
CA THR A 89 16.80 8.13 -14.23
C THR A 89 17.58 9.02 -13.28
N ASN A 90 17.17 10.27 -13.10
CA ASN A 90 17.87 11.27 -12.28
C ASN A 90 17.42 11.28 -10.82
N PHE A 91 16.20 10.85 -10.51
CA PHE A 91 15.64 10.97 -9.17
C PHE A 91 16.41 10.16 -8.11
N LYS A 92 16.86 8.96 -8.44
CA LYS A 92 17.51 8.07 -7.47
C LYS A 92 19.00 8.38 -7.25
N ASN A 93 19.64 9.04 -8.17
CA ASN A 93 21.06 9.41 -8.01
C ASN A 93 21.26 10.43 -6.89
N ASN A 94 20.22 11.15 -6.48
CA ASN A 94 20.30 12.25 -5.51
C ASN A 94 19.86 11.88 -4.08
N SER A 95 19.19 10.75 -3.85
CA SER A 95 18.71 10.39 -2.51
C SER A 95 19.66 9.43 -1.81
N LYS A 96 20.56 9.99 -0.98
CA LYS A 96 21.38 9.23 -0.02
C LYS A 96 20.82 9.31 1.41
N VAL A 97 19.54 9.68 1.55
CA VAL A 97 18.92 10.00 2.83
C VAL A 97 18.06 8.85 3.31
N VAL A 98 18.43 8.25 4.44
CA VAL A 98 17.57 7.28 5.14
C VAL A 98 16.47 8.05 5.87
N LYS A 99 15.20 7.72 5.60
CA LYS A 99 14.04 8.39 6.21
C LYS A 99 13.28 7.52 7.19
N ALA A 100 13.38 6.19 7.04
CA ALA A 100 12.61 5.26 7.84
C ALA A 100 13.40 3.98 8.16
N LEU A 101 13.20 3.43 9.35
CA LEU A 101 13.67 2.12 9.77
C LEU A 101 12.53 1.27 10.30
N CYS A 102 12.52 0.00 9.90
CA CYS A 102 11.72 -1.05 10.52
C CYS A 102 12.59 -1.81 11.51
N LEU A 103 12.39 -1.58 12.80
CA LEU A 103 13.14 -2.23 13.86
C LEU A 103 12.48 -3.55 14.23
N HIS A 104 13.10 -4.66 13.91
CA HIS A 104 12.69 -5.98 14.37
C HIS A 104 13.10 -6.16 15.83
N VAL A 105 12.32 -5.58 16.73
CA VAL A 105 12.63 -5.64 18.16
C VAL A 105 12.51 -7.04 18.74
N ALA A 106 11.79 -7.94 18.05
CA ALA A 106 11.65 -9.34 18.44
C ALA A 106 11.65 -10.27 17.22
N HIS A 107 12.65 -11.14 17.10
CA HIS A 107 12.64 -12.31 16.22
C HIS A 107 12.01 -13.51 16.93
N THR A 108 10.82 -13.30 17.47
CA THR A 108 9.96 -14.31 18.08
C THR A 108 8.51 -13.82 18.12
N CYS A 109 7.55 -14.73 18.16
CA CYS A 109 6.13 -14.42 18.21
C CYS A 109 5.41 -15.37 19.18
N ASN A 110 4.34 -14.91 19.79
CA ASN A 110 3.45 -15.70 20.63
C ASN A 110 2.27 -16.33 19.87
N LEU A 111 2.15 -16.04 18.55
CA LEU A 111 1.26 -16.73 17.62
C LEU A 111 2.02 -17.61 16.65
N ASN A 112 1.32 -18.62 16.12
CA ASN A 112 1.81 -19.60 15.15
C ASN A 112 1.00 -19.54 13.85
N CYS A 113 0.86 -18.34 13.27
CA CYS A 113 0.07 -18.14 12.05
C CYS A 113 0.66 -18.95 10.88
N SER A 114 -0.19 -19.75 10.20
CA SER A 114 0.28 -20.65 9.14
C SER A 114 0.79 -19.93 7.89
N TYR A 115 0.22 -18.79 7.52
CA TYR A 115 0.65 -17.99 6.36
C TYR A 115 1.80 -17.01 6.67
N CYS A 116 2.41 -17.08 7.87
CA CYS A 116 3.37 -16.05 8.30
C CYS A 116 4.65 -16.06 7.46
N PHE A 117 4.85 -15.03 6.63
CA PHE A 117 6.06 -14.84 5.83
C PHE A 117 7.34 -14.77 6.68
N ALA A 118 7.22 -14.33 7.94
CA ALA A 118 8.33 -14.19 8.89
C ALA A 118 8.64 -15.49 9.65
N SER A 119 8.10 -16.65 9.24
CA SER A 119 8.28 -17.95 9.92
C SER A 119 8.04 -17.84 11.43
N GLN A 120 6.87 -17.30 11.81
CA GLN A 120 6.48 -17.01 13.21
C GLN A 120 7.51 -16.12 13.94
N GLY A 121 8.05 -15.15 13.20
CA GLY A 121 9.01 -14.17 13.69
C GLY A 121 10.47 -14.58 13.65
N LYS A 122 10.80 -15.82 13.24
CA LYS A 122 12.19 -16.28 13.16
C LYS A 122 12.95 -15.74 11.95
N TYR A 123 12.25 -15.35 10.87
CA TYR A 123 12.86 -14.89 9.61
C TYR A 123 13.91 -15.89 9.08
N GLN A 124 13.58 -17.19 9.14
CA GLN A 124 14.47 -18.30 8.76
C GLN A 124 15.75 -18.43 9.60
N GLY A 125 15.88 -17.69 10.69
CA GLY A 125 17.04 -17.67 11.59
C GLY A 125 16.69 -18.03 13.03
N ASP A 126 17.53 -17.58 13.96
CA ASP A 126 17.36 -17.82 15.38
C ASP A 126 16.34 -16.86 16.03
N ARG A 127 15.72 -17.31 17.14
CA ARG A 127 14.92 -16.45 17.98
C ARG A 127 15.80 -15.51 18.78
N ALA A 128 15.47 -14.22 18.78
CA ALA A 128 16.20 -13.19 19.53
C ALA A 128 15.28 -12.04 19.90
N LEU A 129 15.68 -11.31 20.94
CA LEU A 129 15.13 -9.99 21.28
C LEU A 129 16.24 -8.95 21.06
N MET A 130 15.89 -7.82 20.44
CA MET A 130 16.81 -6.70 20.25
C MET A 130 17.23 -6.14 21.60
N SER A 131 18.54 -5.94 21.81
CA SER A 131 19.01 -5.22 22.98
C SER A 131 18.77 -3.71 22.84
N PHE A 132 18.73 -3.01 23.97
CA PHE A 132 18.64 -1.55 23.96
C PHE A 132 19.81 -0.92 23.20
N GLU A 133 21.01 -1.44 23.31
CA GLU A 133 22.23 -0.94 22.68
C GLU A 133 22.12 -1.01 21.15
N VAL A 134 21.61 -2.12 20.62
CA VAL A 134 21.38 -2.28 19.16
C VAL A 134 20.30 -1.31 18.70
N GLY A 135 19.17 -1.25 19.39
CA GLY A 135 18.09 -0.33 19.03
C GLY A 135 18.50 1.14 19.12
N LYS A 136 19.23 1.51 20.18
CA LYS A 136 19.82 2.86 20.32
C LYS A 136 20.75 3.18 19.14
N ARG A 137 21.66 2.27 18.79
CA ARG A 137 22.56 2.48 17.66
C ARG A 137 21.79 2.61 16.34
N ALA A 138 20.67 1.90 16.16
CA ALA A 138 19.79 2.06 14.99
C ALA A 138 19.17 3.47 14.91
N LEU A 139 18.73 4.03 16.06
CA LEU A 139 18.24 5.41 16.12
C LEU A 139 19.35 6.43 15.83
N ASP A 140 20.58 6.21 16.32
CA ASP A 140 21.73 7.03 15.98
C ASP A 140 22.05 6.94 14.48
N PHE A 141 22.02 5.72 13.91
CA PHE A 141 22.28 5.46 12.50
C PHE A 141 21.31 6.23 11.58
N ILE A 142 20.00 6.22 11.87
CA ILE A 142 19.04 6.97 11.03
C ILE A 142 19.27 8.47 11.16
N MET A 143 19.58 9.01 12.35
CA MET A 143 19.89 10.43 12.52
C MET A 143 21.13 10.83 11.72
N GLU A 144 22.19 10.04 11.77
CA GLU A 144 23.46 10.26 11.05
C GLU A 144 23.26 10.20 9.52
N ASN A 145 22.36 9.35 9.03
CA ASN A 145 22.15 9.11 7.60
C ASN A 145 20.91 9.82 7.02
N SER A 146 20.24 10.69 7.77
CA SER A 146 19.03 11.40 7.34
C SER A 146 19.28 12.80 6.78
N GLY A 147 20.52 13.27 6.71
CA GLY A 147 20.87 14.61 6.22
C GLY A 147 20.07 15.70 6.91
N THR A 148 19.51 16.63 6.15
CA THR A 148 18.68 17.72 6.66
C THR A 148 17.24 17.34 6.97
N ARG A 149 16.82 16.08 6.71
CA ARG A 149 15.46 15.63 6.96
C ARG A 149 15.13 15.67 8.45
N ARG A 150 14.05 16.39 8.79
CA ARG A 150 13.58 16.54 10.16
C ARG A 150 12.77 15.34 10.65
N ASN A 151 11.75 14.92 9.87
CA ASN A 151 10.83 13.84 10.28
C ASN A 151 11.43 12.48 9.90
N LEU A 152 11.61 11.63 10.90
CA LEU A 152 12.14 10.28 10.80
C LEU A 152 11.07 9.28 11.26
N GLU A 153 10.85 8.24 10.46
CA GLU A 153 9.85 7.21 10.76
C GLU A 153 10.56 5.98 11.35
N VAL A 154 10.01 5.43 12.41
CA VAL A 154 10.50 4.18 13.02
C VAL A 154 9.33 3.27 13.29
N ASP A 155 9.34 2.10 12.68
CA ASP A 155 8.33 1.06 12.86
C ASP A 155 8.88 0.01 13.83
N PHE A 156 8.23 -0.18 14.97
CA PHE A 156 8.47 -1.31 15.85
C PHE A 156 7.74 -2.54 15.31
N PHE A 157 8.51 -3.53 14.90
CA PHE A 157 8.06 -4.69 14.14
C PHE A 157 8.80 -5.96 14.58
N GLY A 158 8.67 -7.02 13.78
CA GLY A 158 9.35 -8.31 13.93
C GLY A 158 8.37 -9.46 13.93
N GLY A 159 8.48 -10.38 14.90
CA GLY A 159 7.45 -11.37 15.19
C GLY A 159 6.29 -10.72 15.94
N GLU A 160 6.51 -10.47 17.25
CA GLU A 160 5.57 -9.68 18.06
C GLU A 160 6.37 -8.70 18.95
N PRO A 161 6.31 -7.39 18.69
CA PRO A 161 7.04 -6.38 19.46
C PRO A 161 6.68 -6.32 20.94
N SER A 162 5.45 -6.73 21.32
CA SER A 162 5.01 -6.73 22.72
C SER A 162 5.87 -7.64 23.62
N LEU A 163 6.56 -8.62 23.03
CA LEU A 163 7.49 -9.49 23.76
C LEU A 163 8.77 -8.78 24.18
N ASN A 164 9.05 -7.59 23.65
CA ASN A 164 10.21 -6.77 23.99
C ASN A 164 9.82 -5.31 24.32
N PHE A 165 8.66 -5.12 24.91
CA PHE A 165 8.07 -3.80 25.12
C PHE A 165 8.92 -2.88 25.99
N ASP A 166 9.63 -3.41 26.99
CA ASP A 166 10.51 -2.59 27.85
C ASP A 166 11.65 -1.95 27.05
N VAL A 167 12.18 -2.65 26.06
CA VAL A 167 13.18 -2.08 25.15
C VAL A 167 12.53 -1.00 24.27
N VAL A 168 11.33 -1.24 23.75
CA VAL A 168 10.59 -0.23 22.98
C VAL A 168 10.40 1.06 23.77
N LYS A 169 9.96 0.99 25.05
CA LYS A 169 9.81 2.17 25.93
C LYS A 169 11.14 2.94 26.05
N ARG A 170 12.22 2.25 26.35
CA ARG A 170 13.55 2.86 26.51
C ARG A 170 14.06 3.50 25.20
N LEU A 171 13.77 2.89 24.05
CA LEU A 171 14.14 3.44 22.74
C LEU A 171 13.38 4.73 22.44
N VAL A 172 12.09 4.77 22.72
CA VAL A 172 11.27 5.98 22.56
C VAL A 172 11.75 7.08 23.50
N GLU A 173 12.00 6.79 24.77
CA GLU A 173 12.55 7.74 25.74
C GLU A 173 13.90 8.30 25.27
N TYR A 174 14.78 7.44 24.76
CA TYR A 174 16.05 7.88 24.18
C TYR A 174 15.84 8.80 22.99
N ALA A 175 15.00 8.43 22.04
CA ALA A 175 14.71 9.25 20.86
C ALA A 175 14.19 10.64 21.26
N ARG A 176 13.22 10.71 22.21
CA ARG A 176 12.69 11.98 22.72
C ARG A 176 13.75 12.84 23.40
N SER A 177 14.73 12.21 24.08
CA SER A 177 15.79 12.94 24.78
C SER A 177 16.79 13.61 23.83
N VAL A 178 16.96 13.08 22.60
CA VAL A 178 18.00 13.56 21.66
C VAL A 178 17.44 14.29 20.43
N GLU A 179 16.18 14.08 20.07
CA GLU A 179 15.59 14.60 18.82
C GLU A 179 15.63 16.12 18.71
N GLY A 180 15.40 16.83 19.82
CA GLY A 180 15.41 18.29 19.85
C GLY A 180 16.80 18.87 19.55
N GLU A 181 17.82 18.38 20.21
CA GLU A 181 19.22 18.81 20.02
C GLU A 181 19.70 18.49 18.60
N ARG A 182 19.28 17.34 18.06
CA ARG A 182 19.65 16.89 16.70
C ARG A 182 18.81 17.53 15.59
N GLY A 183 17.81 18.36 15.92
CA GLY A 183 16.89 18.95 14.94
C GLY A 183 16.02 17.91 14.24
N LYS A 184 15.74 16.79 14.88
CA LYS A 184 14.93 15.68 14.36
C LYS A 184 13.57 15.64 15.04
N ASN A 185 12.65 14.84 14.49
CA ASN A 185 11.35 14.54 15.05
C ASN A 185 10.99 13.09 14.68
N PHE A 186 10.99 12.22 15.67
CA PHE A 186 10.66 10.81 15.48
C PHE A 186 9.14 10.60 15.48
N ARG A 187 8.68 9.86 14.48
CA ARG A 187 7.30 9.38 14.34
C ARG A 187 7.32 7.86 14.45
N PHE A 188 6.74 7.34 15.51
CA PHE A 188 6.72 5.91 15.78
C PHE A 188 5.45 5.26 15.26
N THR A 189 5.60 4.11 14.59
CA THR A 189 4.53 3.17 14.30
C THR A 189 4.78 1.88 15.10
N TYR A 190 3.71 1.27 15.58
CA TYR A 190 3.78 0.02 16.34
C TYR A 190 2.82 -0.99 15.74
N THR A 191 3.35 -2.14 15.32
CA THR A 191 2.54 -3.23 14.74
C THR A 191 2.41 -4.36 15.74
N THR A 192 1.19 -4.78 16.08
CA THR A 192 0.95 -5.83 17.07
C THR A 192 -0.15 -6.79 16.67
N ASN A 193 -0.02 -8.04 17.12
CA ASN A 193 -1.09 -9.03 17.05
C ASN A 193 -2.12 -8.92 18.20
N GLY A 194 -1.89 -8.04 19.18
CA GLY A 194 -2.83 -7.73 20.26
C GLY A 194 -3.01 -8.78 21.34
N MET A 195 -2.30 -9.90 21.30
CA MET A 195 -2.41 -10.95 22.33
C MET A 195 -1.94 -10.50 23.71
N ILE A 196 -0.94 -9.62 23.73
CA ILE A 196 -0.40 -8.99 24.94
C ILE A 196 -0.56 -7.47 24.77
N LEU A 197 -1.65 -6.92 25.25
CA LEU A 197 -1.93 -5.49 25.17
C LEU A 197 -2.51 -5.02 26.51
N THR A 198 -1.60 -4.69 27.44
CA THR A 198 -1.97 -4.22 28.79
C THR A 198 -2.41 -2.76 28.77
N ASP A 199 -3.04 -2.29 29.86
CA ASP A 199 -3.44 -0.90 30.02
C ASP A 199 -2.24 0.05 29.94
N GLU A 200 -1.11 -0.31 30.56
CA GLU A 200 0.14 0.43 30.46
C GLU A 200 0.63 0.55 29.00
N MET A 201 0.56 -0.54 28.24
CA MET A 201 0.93 -0.53 26.82
C MET A 201 0.00 0.36 26.02
N ILE A 202 -1.31 0.28 26.23
CA ILE A 202 -2.31 1.12 25.57
C ILE A 202 -2.03 2.60 25.84
N GLU A 203 -1.82 2.98 27.10
CA GLU A 203 -1.50 4.36 27.47
C GLU A 203 -0.23 4.85 26.77
N PHE A 204 0.84 4.05 26.81
CA PHE A 204 2.10 4.38 26.16
C PHE A 204 1.95 4.53 24.63
N LEU A 205 1.30 3.58 23.96
CA LEU A 205 1.09 3.61 22.51
C LEU A 205 0.24 4.82 22.10
N ASN A 206 -0.77 5.16 22.91
CA ASN A 206 -1.60 6.34 22.65
C ASN A 206 -0.86 7.65 22.88
N LYS A 207 0.10 7.68 23.78
CA LYS A 207 0.93 8.87 24.03
C LYS A 207 2.01 9.05 22.98
N GLU A 208 2.79 8.01 22.71
CA GLU A 208 4.06 8.11 21.98
C GLU A 208 3.99 7.70 20.50
N CYS A 209 3.07 6.80 20.12
CA CYS A 209 3.00 6.32 18.75
C CYS A 209 2.05 7.16 17.91
N HIS A 210 2.58 7.64 16.78
CA HIS A 210 1.82 8.37 15.78
C HIS A 210 0.78 7.46 15.12
N ASN A 211 1.14 6.21 14.87
CA ASN A 211 0.28 5.20 14.28
C ASN A 211 0.42 3.85 15.01
N VAL A 212 -0.66 3.06 15.01
CA VAL A 212 -0.65 1.67 15.51
C VAL A 212 -1.33 0.78 14.47
N VAL A 213 -0.68 -0.32 14.12
CA VAL A 213 -1.21 -1.33 13.20
C VAL A 213 -1.66 -2.56 14.00
N LEU A 214 -2.93 -2.89 13.88
CA LEU A 214 -3.61 -3.94 14.63
C LEU A 214 -3.91 -5.12 13.71
N SER A 215 -3.31 -6.27 13.96
CA SER A 215 -3.40 -7.43 13.07
C SER A 215 -4.67 -8.25 13.35
N LEU A 216 -5.67 -8.17 12.46
CA LEU A 216 -6.94 -8.92 12.53
C LEU A 216 -7.41 -9.24 11.10
N ASP A 217 -7.75 -10.51 10.83
CA ASP A 217 -8.12 -10.95 9.47
C ASP A 217 -9.64 -10.88 9.20
N GLY A 218 -10.43 -10.36 10.12
CA GLY A 218 -11.87 -10.14 9.94
C GLY A 218 -12.73 -11.03 10.83
N ARG A 219 -13.65 -11.80 10.24
CA ARG A 219 -14.56 -12.72 10.97
C ARG A 219 -13.79 -13.70 11.84
N LYS A 220 -14.39 -14.13 12.94
CA LYS A 220 -13.75 -15.00 13.93
C LYS A 220 -13.23 -16.29 13.29
N GLU A 221 -14.04 -16.95 12.48
CA GLU A 221 -13.68 -18.19 11.80
C GLU A 221 -12.51 -18.03 10.84
N VAL A 222 -12.39 -16.88 10.17
CA VAL A 222 -11.27 -16.56 9.27
C VAL A 222 -10.03 -16.27 10.08
N ASN A 223 -10.13 -15.39 11.07
CA ASN A 223 -9.00 -15.05 11.93
C ASN A 223 -8.44 -16.27 12.65
N ASP A 224 -9.30 -17.07 13.28
CA ASP A 224 -8.91 -18.22 14.10
C ASP A 224 -8.51 -19.45 13.28
N HIS A 225 -8.76 -19.46 11.97
CA HIS A 225 -8.19 -20.45 11.06
C HIS A 225 -6.67 -20.29 10.89
N PHE A 226 -6.20 -19.05 10.82
CA PHE A 226 -4.79 -18.76 10.57
C PHE A 226 -4.02 -18.28 11.81
N ARG A 227 -4.62 -17.38 12.63
CA ARG A 227 -3.97 -16.72 13.77
C ARG A 227 -4.22 -17.46 15.06
N VAL A 228 -3.56 -18.60 15.19
CA VAL A 228 -3.63 -19.46 16.39
C VAL A 228 -2.36 -19.30 17.24
N ASP A 229 -2.48 -19.63 18.53
CA ASP A 229 -1.32 -19.77 19.40
C ASP A 229 -0.63 -21.15 19.19
N TYR A 230 0.44 -21.42 19.91
CA TYR A 230 1.18 -22.67 19.81
C TYR A 230 0.40 -23.90 20.35
N THR A 231 -0.75 -23.71 20.97
CA THR A 231 -1.68 -24.79 21.37
C THR A 231 -2.78 -25.05 20.34
N GLY A 232 -2.82 -24.23 19.27
CA GLY A 232 -3.87 -24.27 18.25
C GLY A 232 -5.14 -23.48 18.62
N LYS A 233 -5.13 -22.72 19.70
CA LYS A 233 -6.26 -21.88 20.11
C LYS A 233 -6.28 -20.59 19.29
N GLY A 234 -7.46 -20.23 18.77
CA GLY A 234 -7.68 -18.97 18.05
C GLY A 234 -7.46 -17.73 18.91
N SER A 235 -7.08 -16.64 18.29
CA SER A 235 -6.72 -15.38 18.95
C SER A 235 -7.85 -14.36 19.02
N TYR A 236 -8.91 -14.50 18.22
CA TYR A 236 -9.96 -13.49 18.02
C TYR A 236 -10.58 -12.97 19.32
N ASP A 237 -11.02 -13.89 20.21
CA ASP A 237 -11.70 -13.54 21.45
C ASP A 237 -10.80 -12.76 22.44
N THR A 238 -9.47 -12.86 22.28
CA THR A 238 -8.50 -12.10 23.06
C THR A 238 -8.19 -10.74 22.43
N ILE A 239 -7.97 -10.73 21.09
CA ILE A 239 -7.45 -9.52 20.44
C ILE A 239 -8.52 -8.47 20.18
N VAL A 240 -9.76 -8.86 19.83
CA VAL A 240 -10.81 -7.88 19.51
C VAL A 240 -11.15 -6.97 20.67
N PRO A 241 -11.37 -7.45 21.92
CA PRO A 241 -11.57 -6.56 23.07
C PRO A 241 -10.39 -5.62 23.33
N ASN A 242 -9.16 -6.13 23.19
CA ASN A 242 -7.94 -5.33 23.35
C ASN A 242 -7.86 -4.21 22.32
N PHE A 243 -8.16 -4.51 21.05
CA PHE A 243 -8.14 -3.52 19.97
C PHE A 243 -9.21 -2.46 20.13
N LYS A 244 -10.45 -2.85 20.53
CA LYS A 244 -11.50 -1.88 20.83
C LYS A 244 -11.07 -0.91 21.92
N LYS A 245 -10.54 -1.42 23.02
CA LYS A 245 -10.05 -0.60 24.15
C LYS A 245 -8.97 0.39 23.70
N LEU A 246 -8.01 -0.06 22.88
CA LEU A 246 -6.97 0.80 22.36
C LEU A 246 -7.55 1.88 21.43
N VAL A 247 -8.39 1.51 20.46
CA VAL A 247 -8.96 2.44 19.48
C VAL A 247 -9.85 3.49 20.14
N GLU A 248 -10.73 3.10 21.05
CA GLU A 248 -11.59 4.00 21.81
C GLU A 248 -10.78 5.03 22.61
N SER A 249 -9.64 4.64 23.16
CA SER A 249 -8.79 5.52 23.97
C SER A 249 -7.80 6.36 23.16
N ARG A 250 -7.68 6.17 21.80
CA ARG A 250 -6.71 6.91 20.97
C ARG A 250 -7.08 8.37 20.72
N GLY A 251 -8.35 8.77 20.92
CA GLY A 251 -8.76 10.17 20.74
C GLY A 251 -8.54 10.72 19.33
N GLY A 252 -8.80 9.92 18.29
CA GLY A 252 -8.65 10.31 16.87
C GLY A 252 -7.24 10.21 16.30
N LYS A 253 -6.25 9.68 17.04
CA LYS A 253 -4.91 9.42 16.50
C LYS A 253 -4.92 8.23 15.54
N GLY A 254 -3.99 8.23 14.56
CA GLY A 254 -3.89 7.23 13.52
C GLY A 254 -3.77 5.78 14.03
N TYR A 255 -4.53 4.90 13.40
CA TYR A 255 -4.40 3.44 13.53
C TYR A 255 -4.85 2.78 12.23
N TYR A 256 -4.53 1.52 12.06
CA TYR A 256 -5.11 0.65 11.05
C TYR A 256 -5.37 -0.73 11.63
N VAL A 257 -6.55 -1.28 11.37
CA VAL A 257 -6.77 -2.72 11.49
C VAL A 257 -6.37 -3.35 10.16
N ARG A 258 -5.37 -4.22 10.20
CA ARG A 258 -4.78 -4.81 9.00
C ARG A 258 -4.96 -6.32 8.99
N GLY A 259 -5.68 -6.81 8.00
CA GLY A 259 -5.90 -8.23 7.75
C GLY A 259 -5.18 -8.74 6.50
N THR A 260 -5.25 -10.05 6.33
CA THR A 260 -4.77 -10.76 5.16
C THR A 260 -5.89 -11.64 4.63
N TYR A 261 -6.17 -11.58 3.32
CA TYR A 261 -7.08 -12.50 2.66
C TYR A 261 -6.31 -13.52 1.81
N THR A 262 -6.89 -14.68 1.64
CA THR A 262 -6.30 -15.88 1.05
C THR A 262 -7.28 -16.53 0.09
N HIS A 263 -6.89 -17.61 -0.58
CA HIS A 263 -7.81 -18.47 -1.32
C HIS A 263 -9.00 -18.97 -0.47
N ASN A 264 -8.81 -19.11 0.85
CA ASN A 264 -9.86 -19.61 1.74
C ASN A 264 -10.94 -18.59 2.10
N ASN A 265 -10.69 -17.29 1.89
CA ASN A 265 -11.62 -16.20 2.15
C ASN A 265 -11.60 -15.16 1.03
N VAL A 266 -11.80 -15.61 -0.21
CA VAL A 266 -11.92 -14.71 -1.39
C VAL A 266 -13.10 -13.75 -1.28
N ASP A 267 -14.06 -14.01 -0.38
CA ASP A 267 -15.16 -13.14 0.02
C ASP A 267 -14.75 -12.10 1.09
N PHE A 268 -13.52 -11.62 1.01
CA PHE A 268 -12.84 -10.79 2.02
C PHE A 268 -13.58 -9.49 2.38
N THR A 269 -14.52 -9.04 1.56
CA THR A 269 -15.38 -7.89 1.92
C THR A 269 -16.23 -8.16 3.15
N ASN A 270 -16.67 -9.41 3.36
CA ASN A 270 -17.40 -9.78 4.56
C ASN A 270 -16.53 -9.63 5.81
N ASP A 271 -15.22 -9.84 5.68
CA ASP A 271 -14.25 -9.61 6.76
C ASP A 271 -14.06 -8.13 7.04
N ILE A 272 -13.98 -7.30 5.98
CA ILE A 272 -13.89 -5.84 6.11
C ILE A 272 -15.18 -5.29 6.75
N PHE A 273 -16.35 -5.71 6.29
CA PHE A 273 -17.62 -5.26 6.84
C PHE A 273 -17.78 -5.67 8.29
N HIS A 274 -17.37 -6.89 8.63
CA HIS A 274 -17.35 -7.36 10.01
C HIS A 274 -16.48 -6.45 10.90
N MET A 275 -15.27 -6.10 10.45
CA MET A 275 -14.40 -5.17 11.20
C MET A 275 -15.02 -3.78 11.34
N ALA A 276 -15.67 -3.26 10.27
CA ALA A 276 -16.39 -1.99 10.32
C ALA A 276 -17.57 -2.03 11.31
N ASP A 277 -18.33 -3.13 11.34
CA ASP A 277 -19.46 -3.34 12.25
C ASP A 277 -19.00 -3.53 13.71
N LEU A 278 -17.77 -3.93 13.95
CA LEU A 278 -17.14 -3.90 15.27
C LEU A 278 -16.80 -2.48 15.75
N GLY A 279 -16.90 -1.47 14.87
CA GLY A 279 -16.60 -0.06 15.17
C GLY A 279 -15.20 0.39 14.74
N PHE A 280 -14.46 -0.42 13.99
CA PHE A 280 -13.17 0.01 13.42
C PHE A 280 -13.40 0.80 12.13
N THR A 281 -12.85 2.01 12.05
CA THR A 281 -13.06 2.92 10.91
C THR A 281 -11.86 3.03 9.97
N GLU A 282 -10.68 2.55 10.38
CA GLU A 282 -9.46 2.58 9.57
C GLU A 282 -9.03 1.15 9.25
N LEU A 283 -9.33 0.68 8.03
CA LEU A 283 -9.21 -0.72 7.63
C LEU A 283 -8.22 -0.89 6.49
N SER A 284 -7.48 -1.98 6.52
CA SER A 284 -6.57 -2.40 5.46
C SER A 284 -6.61 -3.92 5.32
N MET A 285 -6.60 -4.44 4.11
CA MET A 285 -6.57 -5.87 3.87
C MET A 285 -5.75 -6.20 2.62
N GLU A 286 -4.73 -7.03 2.81
CA GLU A 286 -3.77 -7.39 1.77
C GLU A 286 -3.97 -8.83 1.28
N PRO A 287 -3.70 -9.11 0.00
CA PRO A 287 -3.60 -10.48 -0.46
C PRO A 287 -2.42 -11.18 0.22
N VAL A 288 -2.60 -12.46 0.54
CA VAL A 288 -1.47 -13.29 0.95
C VAL A 288 -0.43 -13.36 -0.17
N VAL A 289 0.84 -13.27 0.20
CA VAL A 289 1.96 -13.50 -0.72
C VAL A 289 2.73 -14.70 -0.20
N CYS A 290 2.68 -15.80 -0.93
CA CYS A 290 3.27 -17.08 -0.56
C CYS A 290 3.67 -17.84 -1.84
N PRO A 291 4.48 -18.92 -1.72
CA PRO A 291 4.79 -19.78 -2.85
C PRO A 291 3.53 -20.36 -3.50
N PRO A 292 3.52 -20.50 -4.85
CA PRO A 292 2.46 -21.24 -5.53
C PRO A 292 2.38 -22.68 -5.01
N GLY A 293 1.15 -23.14 -4.73
CA GLY A 293 0.90 -24.49 -4.22
C GLY A 293 0.70 -24.57 -2.71
N ASP A 294 0.93 -23.48 -1.98
CA ASP A 294 0.46 -23.40 -0.59
C ASP A 294 -1.07 -23.47 -0.54
N PRO A 295 -1.68 -24.14 0.44
CA PRO A 295 -3.14 -24.39 0.47
C PRO A 295 -3.97 -23.10 0.63
N TYR A 296 -3.36 -21.99 0.95
CA TYR A 296 -3.96 -20.66 1.07
C TYR A 296 -3.54 -19.70 -0.05
N ALA A 297 -2.70 -20.17 -1.00
CA ALA A 297 -2.22 -19.33 -2.10
C ALA A 297 -3.38 -18.93 -3.02
N LEU A 298 -3.42 -17.66 -3.38
CA LEU A 298 -4.34 -17.14 -4.39
C LEU A 298 -3.93 -17.62 -5.78
N THR A 299 -4.92 -17.95 -6.61
CA THR A 299 -4.75 -18.45 -7.97
C THR A 299 -5.42 -17.53 -8.99
N GLU A 300 -5.10 -17.70 -10.28
CA GLU A 300 -5.75 -16.91 -11.34
C GLU A 300 -7.27 -17.14 -11.39
N GLU A 301 -7.76 -18.29 -10.93
CA GLU A 301 -9.18 -18.61 -10.85
C GLU A 301 -9.92 -17.75 -9.81
N ASP A 302 -9.20 -17.22 -8.82
CA ASP A 302 -9.76 -16.33 -7.79
C ASP A 302 -9.97 -14.88 -8.30
N LEU A 303 -9.24 -14.44 -9.35
CA LEU A 303 -9.23 -13.06 -9.81
C LEU A 303 -10.63 -12.50 -10.11
N PRO A 304 -11.51 -13.20 -10.87
CA PRO A 304 -12.83 -12.68 -11.17
C PRO A 304 -13.65 -12.40 -9.90
N LYS A 305 -13.55 -13.29 -8.91
CA LYS A 305 -14.23 -13.12 -7.63
C LYS A 305 -13.65 -11.97 -6.82
N LEU A 306 -12.33 -11.82 -6.80
CA LEU A 306 -11.66 -10.71 -6.11
C LEU A 306 -11.98 -9.36 -6.74
N PHE A 307 -12.11 -9.28 -8.08
CA PHE A 307 -12.53 -8.05 -8.75
C PHE A 307 -13.96 -7.67 -8.35
N GLU A 308 -14.89 -8.64 -8.34
CA GLU A 308 -16.25 -8.44 -7.85
C GLU A 308 -16.24 -7.94 -6.39
N GLN A 309 -15.41 -8.52 -5.54
CA GLN A 309 -15.33 -8.11 -4.13
C GLN A 309 -14.83 -6.65 -3.99
N TYR A 310 -13.83 -6.22 -4.76
CA TYR A 310 -13.42 -4.81 -4.73
C TYR A 310 -14.54 -3.86 -5.17
N GLU A 311 -15.36 -4.23 -6.16
CA GLU A 311 -16.51 -3.44 -6.57
C GLU A 311 -17.60 -3.39 -5.50
N ILE A 312 -17.90 -4.55 -4.87
CA ILE A 312 -18.85 -4.64 -3.74
C ILE A 312 -18.36 -3.73 -2.60
N LEU A 313 -17.07 -3.78 -2.25
CA LEU A 313 -16.51 -2.94 -1.21
C LEU A 313 -16.71 -1.45 -1.51
N ALA A 314 -16.40 -1.01 -2.72
CA ALA A 314 -16.55 0.39 -3.10
C ALA A 314 -18.01 0.84 -3.04
N LYS A 315 -18.96 0.04 -3.54
CA LYS A 315 -20.40 0.32 -3.45
C LYS A 315 -20.89 0.43 -2.00
N GLU A 316 -20.47 -0.50 -1.16
CA GLU A 316 -20.88 -0.50 0.26
C GLU A 316 -20.26 0.69 1.02
N MET A 317 -19.05 1.14 0.65
CA MET A 317 -18.45 2.35 1.24
C MET A 317 -19.28 3.60 0.95
N ILE A 318 -19.75 3.80 -0.29
CA ILE A 318 -20.65 4.90 -0.66
C ILE A 318 -21.94 4.82 0.17
N LYS A 319 -22.59 3.65 0.19
CA LYS A 319 -23.82 3.44 0.95
C LYS A 319 -23.64 3.72 2.43
N ARG A 320 -22.60 3.17 3.09
CA ARG A 320 -22.35 3.41 4.52
C ARG A 320 -22.04 4.87 4.82
N LYS A 321 -21.38 5.58 3.89
CA LYS A 321 -21.15 7.01 4.01
C LYS A 321 -22.47 7.79 4.04
N SER A 322 -23.39 7.52 3.10
CA SER A 322 -24.72 8.14 3.07
C SER A 322 -25.59 7.80 4.30
N GLU A 323 -25.35 6.66 4.94
CA GLU A 323 -26.00 6.25 6.19
C GLU A 323 -25.33 6.85 7.45
N GLY A 324 -24.27 7.66 7.32
CA GLY A 324 -23.54 8.24 8.44
C GLY A 324 -22.62 7.25 9.19
N ARG A 325 -22.27 6.13 8.57
CA ARG A 325 -21.38 5.07 9.12
C ARG A 325 -20.15 4.86 8.24
N PRO A 326 -19.38 5.91 7.86
CA PRO A 326 -18.25 5.77 6.97
C PRO A 326 -17.10 4.98 7.62
N PHE A 327 -16.30 4.33 6.79
CA PHE A 327 -15.00 3.80 7.16
C PHE A 327 -14.01 4.04 6.01
N THR A 328 -12.73 4.07 6.34
CA THR A 328 -11.63 4.21 5.36
C THR A 328 -11.10 2.83 5.01
N PHE A 329 -10.93 2.57 3.72
CA PHE A 329 -10.16 1.43 3.24
C PHE A 329 -8.83 1.92 2.67
N TYR A 330 -7.73 1.59 3.31
CA TYR A 330 -6.39 2.13 3.02
C TYR A 330 -6.02 2.09 1.53
N HIS A 331 -6.36 0.99 0.84
CA HIS A 331 -6.01 0.79 -0.56
C HIS A 331 -6.86 1.60 -1.56
N TYR A 332 -7.91 2.26 -1.08
CA TYR A 332 -8.72 3.20 -1.86
C TYR A 332 -8.41 4.66 -1.55
N MET A 333 -7.46 4.92 -0.64
CA MET A 333 -7.00 6.28 -0.37
C MET A 333 -6.17 6.79 -1.54
N LEU A 334 -6.81 7.48 -2.46
CA LEU A 334 -6.21 8.11 -3.62
C LEU A 334 -6.51 9.61 -3.61
N ASP A 335 -5.47 10.43 -3.44
CA ASP A 335 -5.58 11.88 -3.56
C ASP A 335 -5.25 12.27 -5.00
N LEU A 336 -6.27 12.55 -5.80
CA LEU A 336 -6.14 12.98 -7.19
C LEU A 336 -5.68 14.44 -7.32
N LYS A 337 -5.85 15.27 -6.28
CA LYS A 337 -5.55 16.70 -6.29
C LYS A 337 -4.15 17.01 -5.77
N HIS A 338 -3.73 16.38 -4.67
CA HIS A 338 -2.49 16.69 -3.97
C HIS A 338 -1.58 15.47 -3.77
N GLY A 339 -1.99 14.32 -4.27
CA GLY A 339 -1.40 12.99 -4.05
C GLY A 339 0.13 12.96 -4.17
N PRO A 340 0.78 11.86 -3.82
CA PRO A 340 2.22 11.86 -3.58
C PRO A 340 2.98 12.52 -4.73
N CYS A 341 4.07 13.24 -4.39
CA CYS A 341 4.89 13.91 -5.40
C CYS A 341 5.38 12.90 -6.45
N ILE A 342 5.66 13.37 -7.65
CA ILE A 342 6.07 12.52 -8.79
C ILE A 342 7.26 11.64 -8.44
N TYR A 343 8.21 12.11 -7.64
CA TYR A 343 9.31 11.29 -7.13
C TYR A 343 8.82 9.99 -6.49
N LYS A 344 7.87 10.10 -5.55
CA LYS A 344 7.31 8.94 -4.85
C LYS A 344 6.47 8.05 -5.76
N ARG A 345 5.75 8.65 -6.72
CA ARG A 345 4.99 7.90 -7.73
C ARG A 345 5.89 7.05 -8.63
N ILE A 346 7.12 7.48 -8.86
CA ILE A 346 8.09 6.76 -9.68
C ILE A 346 8.86 5.73 -8.85
N THR A 347 9.33 6.10 -7.64
CA THR A 347 10.30 5.31 -6.87
C THR A 347 9.68 4.37 -5.84
N GLY A 348 8.41 4.54 -5.51
CA GLY A 348 7.69 3.72 -4.53
C GLY A 348 8.12 3.95 -3.08
N CYS A 349 8.19 2.87 -2.29
CA CYS A 349 8.42 2.94 -0.83
C CYS A 349 9.86 3.29 -0.43
N GLY A 350 10.81 3.21 -1.35
CA GLY A 350 12.22 3.50 -1.07
C GLY A 350 12.97 2.38 -0.34
N SER A 351 12.47 1.12 -0.40
CA SER A 351 13.16 -0.05 0.16
C SER A 351 14.61 -0.13 -0.33
N GLY A 352 15.52 -0.52 0.55
CA GLY A 352 16.97 -0.65 0.29
C GLY A 352 17.70 0.67 0.16
N THR A 353 17.02 1.81 0.13
CA THR A 353 17.62 3.14 -0.06
C THR A 353 17.21 4.11 1.04
N GLU A 354 15.96 4.51 1.08
CA GLU A 354 15.41 5.46 2.05
C GLU A 354 14.75 4.77 3.25
N TYR A 355 14.39 3.49 3.10
CA TYR A 355 13.79 2.62 4.10
C TYR A 355 14.58 1.32 4.21
N MET A 356 14.88 0.86 5.43
CA MET A 356 15.61 -0.37 5.72
C MET A 356 15.01 -1.07 6.93
N ALA A 357 15.13 -2.40 6.97
CA ALA A 357 14.87 -3.19 8.17
C ALA A 357 16.17 -3.42 8.96
N VAL A 358 16.04 -3.45 10.29
CA VAL A 358 17.14 -3.71 11.22
C VAL A 358 16.80 -4.93 12.07
N THR A 359 17.64 -5.95 12.02
CA THR A 359 17.50 -7.19 12.83
C THR A 359 17.88 -6.96 14.31
N PRO A 360 17.57 -7.90 15.23
CA PRO A 360 18.01 -7.83 16.61
C PRO A 360 19.54 -7.77 16.79
N TRP A 361 20.31 -8.16 15.78
CA TRP A 361 21.77 -8.11 15.75
C TRP A 361 22.34 -6.86 15.09
N GLY A 362 21.47 -6.02 14.54
CA GLY A 362 21.84 -4.77 13.87
C GLY A 362 22.08 -4.91 12.36
N ASP A 363 21.80 -6.06 11.76
CA ASP A 363 21.96 -6.24 10.33
C ASP A 363 20.91 -5.44 9.57
N LEU A 364 21.33 -4.85 8.43
CA LEU A 364 20.53 -4.01 7.57
C LEU A 364 20.05 -4.81 6.35
N TYR A 365 18.74 -4.77 6.10
CA TYR A 365 18.11 -5.35 4.92
C TYR A 365 17.25 -4.31 4.19
N PRO A 366 16.96 -4.49 2.88
CA PRO A 366 16.14 -3.54 2.11
C PRO A 366 14.75 -3.29 2.70
N CYS A 367 14.08 -4.33 3.22
CA CYS A 367 12.86 -4.25 4.02
C CYS A 367 12.66 -5.55 4.81
N HIS A 368 11.60 -5.61 5.63
CA HIS A 368 11.28 -6.78 6.46
C HIS A 368 11.08 -8.09 5.66
N GLN A 369 10.68 -8.00 4.39
CA GLN A 369 10.46 -9.16 3.52
C GLN A 369 11.76 -9.83 3.03
N PHE A 370 12.89 -9.13 3.10
CA PHE A 370 14.20 -9.66 2.68
C PHE A 370 15.05 -10.12 3.87
N VAL A 371 14.57 -9.95 5.10
CA VAL A 371 15.33 -10.36 6.29
C VAL A 371 15.51 -11.87 6.31
N GLY A 372 16.77 -12.31 6.46
CA GLY A 372 17.18 -13.72 6.44
C GLY A 372 17.68 -14.20 5.06
N ASP A 373 17.53 -13.42 4.00
CA ASP A 373 18.17 -13.71 2.70
C ASP A 373 19.55 -13.04 2.62
N GLU A 374 20.59 -13.82 2.74
CA GLU A 374 21.99 -13.32 2.74
C GLU A 374 22.34 -12.52 1.48
N LYS A 375 21.70 -12.81 0.34
CA LYS A 375 21.90 -12.07 -0.91
C LYS A 375 21.58 -10.58 -0.72
N TYR A 376 20.61 -10.27 0.12
CA TYR A 376 20.10 -8.91 0.34
C TYR A 376 20.63 -8.27 1.63
N LEU A 377 21.60 -8.87 2.31
CA LEU A 377 22.26 -8.23 3.43
C LEU A 377 23.02 -6.98 2.96
N LEU A 378 22.56 -5.80 3.42
CA LEU A 378 23.14 -4.50 3.05
C LEU A 378 24.38 -4.14 3.88
N GLY A 379 24.49 -4.67 5.10
CA GLY A 379 25.53 -4.34 6.07
C GLY A 379 24.98 -4.39 7.49
N ASN A 380 25.55 -3.59 8.39
CA ASN A 380 25.15 -3.56 9.79
C ASN A 380 25.14 -2.11 10.32
N ILE A 381 24.30 -1.78 11.28
CA ILE A 381 24.18 -0.41 11.85
C ILE A 381 25.49 0.11 12.46
N PHE A 382 26.38 -0.77 12.90
CA PHE A 382 27.69 -0.39 13.48
C PHE A 382 28.70 0.04 12.41
N ASP A 383 28.67 -0.63 11.26
CA ASP A 383 29.64 -0.44 10.17
C ASP A 383 29.04 0.32 8.96
N GLY A 384 27.72 0.51 8.95
CA GLY A 384 26.99 1.12 7.85
C GLY A 384 26.67 0.15 6.71
N VAL A 385 26.14 0.69 5.62
CA VAL A 385 25.88 -0.08 4.38
C VAL A 385 27.21 -0.41 3.72
N LYS A 386 27.46 -1.71 3.47
CA LYS A 386 28.66 -2.24 2.81
C LYS A 386 28.34 -2.78 1.41
N ASN A 387 27.17 -3.41 1.24
CA ASN A 387 26.76 -3.97 -0.04
C ASN A 387 26.07 -2.89 -0.89
N THR A 388 26.88 -1.99 -1.43
CA THR A 388 26.38 -0.90 -2.28
C THR A 388 25.83 -1.41 -3.61
N ALA A 389 26.27 -2.57 -4.10
CA ALA A 389 25.76 -3.17 -5.34
C ALA A 389 24.26 -3.52 -5.21
N VAL A 390 23.85 -4.16 -4.11
CA VAL A 390 22.43 -4.41 -3.83
C VAL A 390 21.67 -3.09 -3.64
N GLN A 391 22.24 -2.13 -2.92
CA GLN A 391 21.61 -0.83 -2.75
C GLN A 391 21.38 -0.12 -4.09
N ASP A 392 22.34 -0.21 -5.02
CA ASP A 392 22.24 0.37 -6.37
C ASP A 392 21.23 -0.38 -7.24
N GLU A 393 21.07 -1.70 -7.08
CA GLU A 393 20.02 -2.48 -7.71
C GLU A 393 18.64 -1.96 -7.28
N PHE A 394 18.39 -1.76 -5.98
CA PHE A 394 17.16 -1.15 -5.48
C PHE A 394 16.99 0.30 -5.93
N ARG A 395 18.06 1.05 -6.00
CA ARG A 395 18.06 2.45 -6.48
C ARG A 395 17.65 2.53 -7.95
N SER A 396 18.05 1.56 -8.75
CA SER A 396 17.74 1.49 -10.17
C SER A 396 16.32 0.99 -10.46
N CYS A 397 15.69 0.31 -9.48
CA CYS A 397 14.36 -0.28 -9.63
C CYS A 397 13.26 0.78 -9.45
N ASN A 398 12.49 1.08 -10.49
CA ASN A 398 11.40 2.06 -10.48
C ASN A 398 10.32 1.73 -11.53
N ALA A 399 9.28 2.56 -11.62
CA ALA A 399 8.15 2.34 -12.56
C ALA A 399 8.56 2.33 -14.04
N TYR A 400 9.66 2.99 -14.42
CA TYR A 400 10.14 3.06 -15.81
C TYR A 400 11.27 2.08 -16.12
N SER A 401 11.88 1.48 -15.12
CA SER A 401 12.96 0.50 -15.33
C SER A 401 12.47 -0.90 -15.68
N ARG A 402 11.17 -1.17 -15.51
CA ARG A 402 10.53 -2.45 -15.85
C ARG A 402 9.83 -2.34 -17.19
N GLU A 403 10.16 -3.25 -18.10
CA GLU A 403 9.63 -3.22 -19.48
C GLU A 403 8.10 -3.25 -19.49
N GLU A 404 7.49 -4.18 -18.76
CA GLU A 404 6.02 -4.33 -18.70
C GLU A 404 5.28 -3.14 -18.05
N CYS A 405 6.01 -2.30 -17.28
CA CYS A 405 5.41 -1.12 -16.67
C CYS A 405 5.41 0.09 -17.61
N ARG A 406 6.23 0.12 -18.67
CA ARG A 406 6.33 1.28 -19.57
C ARG A 406 4.99 1.59 -20.25
N ASP A 407 4.26 0.56 -20.66
CA ASP A 407 2.97 0.68 -21.33
C ASP A 407 1.79 0.44 -20.39
N CYS A 408 2.03 0.44 -19.06
CA CYS A 408 1.00 0.24 -18.08
C CYS A 408 0.33 1.56 -17.68
N TRP A 409 -0.99 1.65 -17.86
CA TRP A 409 -1.74 2.83 -17.46
C TRP A 409 -1.62 3.16 -15.95
N ALA A 410 -1.48 2.13 -15.10
CA ALA A 410 -1.42 2.30 -13.65
C ALA A 410 -0.02 2.65 -13.11
N ARG A 411 1.02 2.77 -13.95
CA ARG A 411 2.43 2.89 -13.50
C ARG A 411 2.68 4.00 -12.49
N LEU A 412 2.09 5.19 -12.69
CA LEU A 412 2.26 6.35 -11.81
C LEU A 412 1.41 6.29 -10.53
N TYR A 413 0.52 5.31 -10.43
CA TYR A 413 -0.25 5.00 -9.23
C TYR A 413 0.37 3.83 -8.44
N CYS A 414 0.89 2.84 -9.17
CA CYS A 414 1.49 1.62 -8.63
C CYS A 414 2.97 1.78 -8.25
N SER A 415 3.68 2.76 -8.83
CA SER A 415 5.13 2.98 -8.62
C SER A 415 6.00 1.76 -9.01
N GLY A 416 5.52 0.91 -9.93
CA GLY A 416 6.19 -0.32 -10.35
C GLY A 416 6.00 -1.51 -9.40
N GLY A 417 5.13 -1.42 -8.39
CA GLY A 417 4.81 -2.51 -7.47
C GLY A 417 5.84 -2.71 -6.34
N CYS A 418 5.69 -3.82 -5.62
CA CYS A 418 6.53 -4.19 -4.50
C CYS A 418 7.76 -4.99 -4.98
N ALA A 419 8.97 -4.53 -4.68
CA ALA A 419 10.22 -5.22 -5.03
C ALA A 419 10.31 -6.63 -4.42
N ALA A 420 9.80 -6.81 -3.18
CA ALA A 420 9.78 -8.12 -2.54
C ALA A 420 8.81 -9.08 -3.24
N ASN A 421 7.59 -8.65 -3.55
CA ASN A 421 6.63 -9.48 -4.28
C ASN A 421 7.16 -9.84 -5.67
N SER A 422 7.82 -8.89 -6.37
CA SER A 422 8.49 -9.16 -7.63
C SER A 422 9.56 -10.23 -7.48
N TYR A 423 10.42 -10.11 -6.47
CA TYR A 423 11.47 -11.08 -6.19
C TYR A 423 10.92 -12.48 -5.88
N HIS A 424 9.93 -12.59 -4.99
CA HIS A 424 9.33 -13.88 -4.65
C HIS A 424 8.61 -14.53 -5.82
N ALA A 425 8.01 -13.74 -6.71
CA ALA A 425 7.30 -14.25 -7.89
C ALA A 425 8.21 -14.60 -9.07
N THR A 426 9.35 -13.88 -9.25
CA THR A 426 10.16 -13.96 -10.48
C THR A 426 11.64 -14.25 -10.25
N GLY A 427 12.12 -14.25 -9.00
CA GLY A 427 13.54 -14.35 -8.65
C GLY A 427 14.33 -13.04 -8.83
N SER A 428 13.67 -11.93 -9.21
CA SER A 428 14.30 -10.62 -9.44
C SER A 428 13.45 -9.48 -8.88
N ILE A 429 14.08 -8.50 -8.24
CA ILE A 429 13.39 -7.28 -7.79
C ILE A 429 12.94 -6.41 -8.97
N GLY A 430 13.57 -6.55 -10.13
CA GLY A 430 13.19 -5.90 -11.38
C GLY A 430 12.07 -6.61 -12.15
N GLY A 431 11.67 -7.80 -11.72
CA GLY A 431 10.54 -8.53 -12.32
C GLY A 431 9.19 -7.91 -12.02
N VAL A 432 8.13 -8.48 -12.59
CA VAL A 432 6.75 -8.02 -12.40
C VAL A 432 5.89 -9.13 -11.83
N TYR A 433 5.30 -8.90 -10.67
CA TYR A 433 4.29 -9.80 -10.08
C TYR A 433 2.93 -9.53 -10.74
N LYS A 434 2.67 -10.19 -11.89
CA LYS A 434 1.48 -9.94 -12.74
C LYS A 434 0.16 -10.05 -11.99
N TYR A 435 0.01 -11.08 -11.15
CA TYR A 435 -1.20 -11.23 -10.32
C TYR A 435 -1.48 -10.00 -9.45
N GLY A 436 -0.45 -9.49 -8.78
CA GLY A 436 -0.54 -8.25 -7.99
C GLY A 436 -0.85 -7.02 -8.84
N CYS A 437 -0.40 -6.98 -10.11
CA CYS A 437 -0.74 -5.91 -11.04
C CYS A 437 -2.24 -5.85 -11.32
N GLU A 438 -2.88 -7.00 -11.56
CA GLU A 438 -4.33 -7.05 -11.86
C GLU A 438 -5.15 -6.59 -10.64
N LEU A 439 -4.82 -7.05 -9.45
CA LEU A 439 -5.46 -6.59 -8.22
C LEU A 439 -5.27 -5.09 -8.00
N PHE A 440 -4.05 -4.58 -8.25
CA PHE A 440 -3.74 -3.17 -8.07
C PHE A 440 -4.52 -2.27 -9.05
N LYS A 441 -4.59 -2.65 -10.32
CA LYS A 441 -5.37 -1.95 -11.35
C LYS A 441 -6.83 -1.84 -10.91
N LYS A 442 -7.43 -2.93 -10.46
CA LYS A 442 -8.82 -2.94 -9.99
C LYS A 442 -9.03 -2.04 -8.77
N ARG A 443 -8.09 -2.03 -7.83
CA ARG A 443 -8.11 -1.11 -6.67
C ARG A 443 -8.11 0.36 -7.11
N ILE A 444 -7.30 0.73 -8.10
CA ILE A 444 -7.25 2.11 -8.59
C ILE A 444 -8.55 2.49 -9.31
N GLU A 445 -9.13 1.60 -10.13
CA GLU A 445 -10.43 1.84 -10.75
C GLU A 445 -11.50 2.15 -9.71
N CYS A 446 -11.58 1.33 -8.64
CA CYS A 446 -12.51 1.55 -7.54
C CYS A 446 -12.23 2.85 -6.77
N ALA A 447 -10.95 3.17 -6.53
CA ALA A 447 -10.56 4.38 -5.82
C ALA A 447 -10.90 5.66 -6.60
N VAL A 448 -10.70 5.66 -7.91
CA VAL A 448 -11.09 6.77 -8.80
C VAL A 448 -12.60 6.93 -8.81
N MET A 449 -13.36 5.84 -8.93
CA MET A 449 -14.82 5.87 -8.89
C MET A 449 -15.34 6.44 -7.56
N LEU A 450 -14.74 6.07 -6.43
CA LEU A 450 -15.11 6.64 -5.12
C LEU A 450 -14.83 8.14 -5.05
N ASN A 451 -13.72 8.62 -5.60
CA ASN A 451 -13.43 10.05 -5.67
C ASN A 451 -14.47 10.82 -6.52
N ILE A 452 -14.98 10.23 -7.59
CA ILE A 452 -16.05 10.80 -8.41
C ILE A 452 -17.33 10.90 -7.57
N ALA A 453 -17.76 9.79 -6.98
CA ALA A 453 -18.98 9.75 -6.16
C ALA A 453 -18.93 10.77 -5.00
N ASP A 454 -17.76 10.99 -4.40
CA ASP A 454 -17.56 11.99 -3.33
C ASP A 454 -17.64 13.46 -3.81
N THR A 455 -17.49 13.71 -5.12
CA THR A 455 -17.59 15.08 -5.68
C THR A 455 -18.98 15.43 -6.17
N GLU A 456 -19.86 14.46 -6.35
CA GLU A 456 -21.25 14.65 -6.77
C GLU A 456 -22.23 14.86 -5.59
N GLU A 457 -21.79 14.57 -4.35
CA GLU A 457 -22.51 14.89 -3.10
C GLU A 457 -22.22 16.34 -2.66
#